data_d40a04e12c372b24de775f3455a26cec
#
_entry.id   d40a04e12c372b24de775f3455a26cec
#
_cell.length_a   1.000
_cell.length_b   1.000
_cell.length_c   1.000
_cell.angle_alpha   90.00
_cell.angle_beta   90.00
_cell.angle_gamma   90.00
#
_symmetry.space_group_name_H-M   'P 1'
#
loop_
_entity.id
_entity.type
_entity.pdbx_description
1 polymer ?
#
loop_
_entity_poly.entity_id
_entity_poly.type
_entity_poly.pdbx_seq_one_letter_code
_entity_poly.pdbx_strand_id
1 'polypeptide(L)'
;MKSIRSLIMLLLVIGTSLAAGRALSGRSQATAGAAGAAGTPAQASSGTFPKDVFKDTGNRLPAIKRDDLDEAGKKLFDARGQADSFGPGGIRLYSPPVAEDMGSVNDFLRHKSGLDPRLVELAILVTARESDCEYVWTAHEPQGLKAGLPQGTVDAVKYRKPTSGLAEKDAVIIDLGREVLGKHHVSPDVAAHAQNLFGKQGLVNIVSLIGDYASTTILLNAFDQHVRPADKPLLPIP
;
A
#
# COMPACT_ATOMS: atom_id res chain seq x y z
N MET A 1 30.59 43.22 12.07
CA MET A 1 29.84 44.37 12.69
C MET A 1 28.41 44.32 12.15
N LYS A 2 27.46 44.49 13.04
CA LYS A 2 25.98 44.61 12.95
C LYS A 2 25.19 43.32 13.06
N SER A 3 24.79 43.10 14.29
CA SER A 3 23.70 42.30 14.83
C SER A 3 22.34 42.82 14.38
N ILE A 4 21.42 41.88 14.05
CA ILE A 4 19.97 42.19 14.08
C ILE A 4 19.29 41.10 14.86
N ARG A 5 18.84 41.46 16.06
CA ARG A 5 17.93 40.72 16.95
C ARG A 5 16.52 40.90 16.39
N SER A 6 15.78 39.82 16.23
CA SER A 6 14.32 39.85 15.99
C SER A 6 13.57 39.16 17.10
N LEU A 7 12.71 39.91 17.63
CA LEU A 7 11.80 39.90 18.75
C LEU A 7 10.74 38.81 18.60
N ILE A 8 10.65 37.92 19.61
CA ILE A 8 9.56 36.96 19.79
C ILE A 8 8.42 37.71 20.51
N MET A 9 7.28 37.76 19.89
CA MET A 9 6.05 38.28 20.50
C MET A 9 5.15 37.12 20.91
N LEU A 10 5.06 36.88 22.23
CA LEU A 10 4.20 35.92 22.91
C LEU A 10 2.86 36.60 23.15
N LEU A 11 1.78 36.09 22.57
CA LEU A 11 0.40 36.48 22.89
C LEU A 11 -0.26 35.38 23.71
N LEU A 12 -0.38 35.64 25.00
CA LEU A 12 -1.23 34.90 25.96
C LEU A 12 -2.65 35.47 25.83
N VAL A 13 -3.63 34.61 25.56
CA VAL A 13 -5.05 34.95 25.78
C VAL A 13 -5.60 33.99 26.83
N ILE A 14 -5.83 34.53 28.01
CA ILE A 14 -6.58 33.92 29.10
C ILE A 14 -8.04 34.31 28.91
N GLY A 15 -8.91 33.33 28.82
CA GLY A 15 -10.36 33.55 28.83
C GLY A 15 -11.03 32.52 29.75
N THR A 16 -11.32 32.94 30.97
CA THR A 16 -12.18 32.25 31.95
C THR A 16 -13.64 32.54 31.67
N SER A 17 -14.52 31.53 31.70
CA SER A 17 -15.93 31.71 32.01
C SER A 17 -16.59 30.39 32.43
N LEU A 18 -17.02 30.43 33.51
CA LEU A 18 -17.91 29.94 34.56
C LEU A 18 -19.14 29.16 34.10
N ALA A 19 -19.47 28.21 34.95
CA ALA A 19 -20.53 27.23 34.96
C ALA A 19 -21.97 27.76 34.92
N ALA A 20 -22.86 26.94 34.42
CA ALA A 20 -24.17 26.71 35.07
C ALA A 20 -24.78 25.38 34.55
N GLY A 21 -25.10 24.48 35.45
CA GLY A 21 -25.72 23.22 35.17
C GLY A 21 -27.22 23.32 34.93
N ARG A 22 -27.74 22.28 34.25
CA ARG A 22 -29.12 21.80 34.47
C ARG A 22 -29.24 20.36 33.98
N ALA A 23 -29.54 19.48 34.92
CA ALA A 23 -29.99 18.12 34.67
C ALA A 23 -31.39 18.11 34.11
N LEU A 24 -31.66 17.29 33.11
CA LEU A 24 -32.97 16.74 32.84
C LEU A 24 -32.83 15.34 32.24
N SER A 25 -33.38 14.40 32.96
CA SER A 25 -33.58 13.00 32.64
C SER A 25 -34.48 12.82 31.41
N GLY A 26 -34.09 11.89 30.54
CA GLY A 26 -34.96 11.43 29.46
C GLY A 26 -34.42 10.11 28.90
N ARG A 27 -34.92 8.98 29.44
CA ARG A 27 -34.78 7.65 28.84
C ARG A 27 -35.45 7.65 27.47
N SER A 28 -34.69 7.24 26.45
CA SER A 28 -35.28 6.58 25.29
C SER A 28 -34.31 5.56 24.77
N GLN A 29 -34.68 4.31 24.90
CA GLN A 29 -34.01 3.19 24.23
C GLN A 29 -34.40 3.27 22.75
N ALA A 30 -33.37 3.41 21.88
CA ALA A 30 -33.55 3.10 20.48
C ALA A 30 -32.50 2.02 20.15
N THR A 31 -32.97 0.80 19.99
CA THR A 31 -32.22 -0.32 19.38
C THR A 31 -32.01 0.01 17.93
N ALA A 32 -30.80 0.48 17.57
CA ALA A 32 -30.38 0.54 16.19
C ALA A 32 -29.69 -0.78 15.87
N GLY A 33 -30.37 -1.64 15.11
CA GLY A 33 -29.82 -2.82 14.52
C GLY A 33 -28.71 -2.40 13.53
N ALA A 34 -27.49 -2.86 13.78
CA ALA A 34 -26.42 -2.82 12.80
C ALA A 34 -26.76 -3.81 11.68
N ALA A 35 -27.35 -3.31 10.61
CA ALA A 35 -27.41 -4.03 9.36
C ALA A 35 -25.97 -4.09 8.80
N GLY A 36 -25.28 -5.20 9.04
CA GLY A 36 -24.06 -5.53 8.34
C GLY A 36 -24.35 -5.56 6.84
N ALA A 37 -23.73 -4.65 6.09
CA ALA A 37 -23.68 -4.76 4.67
C ALA A 37 -22.89 -6.05 4.35
N ALA A 38 -23.63 -7.10 4.00
CA ALA A 38 -23.06 -8.30 3.43
C ALA A 38 -22.44 -7.88 2.07
N GLY A 39 -21.12 -7.73 2.06
CA GLY A 39 -20.38 -7.58 0.83
C GLY A 39 -20.66 -8.80 -0.05
N THR A 40 -21.13 -8.55 -1.24
CA THR A 40 -21.31 -9.57 -2.27
C THR A 40 -19.96 -10.27 -2.47
N PRO A 41 -19.85 -11.60 -2.34
CA PRO A 41 -18.59 -12.28 -2.60
C PRO A 41 -18.16 -12.01 -4.04
N ALA A 42 -16.93 -11.47 -4.19
CA ALA A 42 -16.33 -11.27 -5.49
C ALA A 42 -16.30 -12.62 -6.22
N GLN A 43 -17.05 -12.72 -7.29
CA GLN A 43 -17.08 -13.92 -8.15
C GLN A 43 -15.69 -14.13 -8.72
N ALA A 44 -15.14 -15.32 -8.51
CA ALA A 44 -13.97 -15.80 -9.24
C ALA A 44 -14.18 -15.56 -10.74
N SER A 45 -13.36 -14.75 -11.35
CA SER A 45 -13.50 -14.28 -12.74
C SER A 45 -13.47 -15.46 -13.69
N SER A 46 -14.62 -15.81 -14.25
CA SER A 46 -14.69 -16.50 -15.54
C SER A 46 -14.07 -15.55 -16.58
N GLY A 47 -12.97 -15.89 -17.18
CA GLY A 47 -12.13 -15.26 -18.20
C GLY A 47 -12.57 -14.06 -19.05
N THR A 48 -13.56 -13.29 -18.64
CA THR A 48 -14.05 -12.09 -19.32
C THR A 48 -14.00 -10.89 -18.35
N PHE A 49 -13.24 -9.88 -18.74
CA PHE A 49 -13.18 -8.62 -18.00
C PHE A 49 -14.54 -7.88 -18.04
N PRO A 50 -14.81 -6.99 -17.04
CA PRO A 50 -15.92 -6.04 -17.11
C PRO A 50 -15.92 -5.23 -18.41
N LYS A 51 -17.09 -4.68 -18.77
CA LYS A 51 -17.26 -3.97 -20.06
C LYS A 51 -16.42 -2.71 -20.19
N ASP A 52 -16.06 -2.09 -19.07
CA ASP A 52 -15.26 -0.87 -18.98
C ASP A 52 -13.75 -1.17 -18.79
N VAL A 53 -13.35 -2.45 -18.85
CA VAL A 53 -11.96 -2.90 -18.75
C VAL A 53 -11.45 -3.32 -20.13
N PHE A 54 -10.32 -2.74 -20.54
CA PHE A 54 -9.65 -3.07 -21.79
C PHE A 54 -8.91 -4.40 -21.68
N LYS A 55 -9.07 -5.27 -22.69
CA LYS A 55 -8.49 -6.63 -22.67
C LYS A 55 -6.96 -6.65 -22.75
N ASP A 56 -6.37 -5.64 -23.41
CA ASP A 56 -4.93 -5.49 -23.64
C ASP A 56 -4.17 -4.89 -22.47
N THR A 57 -4.89 -4.31 -21.51
CA THR A 57 -4.31 -3.72 -20.29
C THR A 57 -4.81 -4.38 -19.01
N GLY A 58 -5.98 -5.00 -19.06
CA GLY A 58 -6.68 -5.55 -17.89
C GLY A 58 -7.15 -4.48 -16.90
N ASN A 59 -7.31 -3.23 -17.37
CA ASN A 59 -7.76 -2.11 -16.55
C ASN A 59 -8.62 -1.12 -17.38
N ARG A 60 -9.07 -0.01 -16.74
CA ARG A 60 -9.94 1.01 -17.34
C ARG A 60 -9.24 1.96 -18.30
N LEU A 61 -7.96 1.83 -18.56
CA LEU A 61 -7.23 2.64 -19.52
C LEU A 61 -6.81 1.79 -20.73
N PRO A 62 -6.93 2.28 -21.97
CA PRO A 62 -6.42 1.56 -23.13
C PRO A 62 -4.90 1.49 -23.10
N ALA A 63 -4.30 0.59 -23.89
CA ALA A 63 -2.85 0.56 -24.03
C ALA A 63 -2.37 1.86 -24.69
N ILE A 64 -1.42 2.53 -24.02
CA ILE A 64 -0.82 3.73 -24.57
C ILE A 64 0.09 3.37 -25.73
N LYS A 65 0.01 4.14 -26.81
CA LYS A 65 0.88 3.96 -27.97
C LYS A 65 2.12 4.85 -27.83
N ARG A 66 3.26 4.33 -28.27
CA ARG A 66 4.52 5.08 -28.23
C ARG A 66 4.41 6.47 -28.87
N ASP A 67 3.71 6.55 -30.01
CA ASP A 67 3.58 7.79 -30.78
C ASP A 67 2.68 8.85 -30.12
N ASP A 68 1.88 8.46 -29.13
CA ASP A 68 1.03 9.38 -28.35
C ASP A 68 1.83 10.05 -27.19
N LEU A 69 3.10 9.61 -26.97
CA LEU A 69 3.95 10.09 -25.90
C LEU A 69 4.87 11.23 -26.37
N ASP A 70 5.21 12.11 -25.44
CA ASP A 70 6.33 13.05 -25.59
C ASP A 70 7.69 12.32 -25.63
N GLU A 71 8.78 13.04 -25.86
CA GLU A 71 10.10 12.43 -25.98
C GLU A 71 10.56 11.73 -24.69
N ALA A 72 10.20 12.26 -23.51
CA ALA A 72 10.49 11.62 -22.23
C ALA A 72 9.71 10.31 -22.06
N GLY A 73 8.43 10.34 -22.38
CA GLY A 73 7.56 9.16 -22.38
C GLY A 73 7.98 8.10 -23.38
N LYS A 74 8.40 8.47 -24.59
CA LYS A 74 8.96 7.54 -25.59
C LYS A 74 10.20 6.84 -25.06
N LYS A 75 11.11 7.57 -24.42
CA LYS A 75 12.30 6.99 -23.81
C LYS A 75 11.95 5.97 -22.72
N LEU A 76 10.99 6.28 -21.86
CA LEU A 76 10.52 5.36 -20.83
C LEU A 76 9.83 4.15 -21.41
N PHE A 77 9.00 4.33 -22.44
CA PHE A 77 8.34 3.26 -23.16
C PHE A 77 9.34 2.28 -23.76
N ASP A 78 10.34 2.81 -24.46
CA ASP A 78 11.39 2.01 -25.10
C ASP A 78 12.26 1.27 -24.06
N ALA A 79 12.60 1.91 -22.94
CA ALA A 79 13.38 1.31 -21.85
C ALA A 79 12.66 0.13 -21.17
N ARG A 80 11.34 0.08 -21.22
CA ARG A 80 10.52 -1.02 -20.66
C ARG A 80 10.36 -2.21 -21.60
N GLY A 81 10.93 -2.18 -22.80
CA GLY A 81 10.87 -3.30 -23.76
C GLY A 81 9.51 -3.47 -24.42
N GLN A 82 8.80 -2.41 -24.70
CA GLN A 82 7.57 -2.32 -25.51
C GLN A 82 6.31 -3.07 -25.01
N ALA A 83 6.42 -4.04 -24.13
CA ALA A 83 5.45 -5.13 -24.22
C ALA A 83 4.42 -5.16 -23.11
N ASP A 84 4.61 -4.51 -21.97
CA ASP A 84 3.74 -4.75 -20.86
C ASP A 84 2.83 -3.58 -20.51
N SER A 85 1.65 -3.59 -21.13
CA SER A 85 0.57 -2.65 -20.81
C SER A 85 -0.15 -2.99 -19.51
N PHE A 86 0.05 -4.20 -18.95
CA PHE A 86 -0.53 -4.62 -17.68
C PHE A 86 0.22 -4.03 -16.48
N GLY A 87 -0.56 -3.70 -15.44
CA GLY A 87 -0.04 -3.30 -14.15
C GLY A 87 0.37 -1.83 -14.07
N PRO A 88 1.04 -1.46 -12.94
CA PRO A 88 1.24 -0.06 -12.59
C PRO A 88 2.12 0.68 -13.59
N GLY A 89 2.98 -0.04 -14.26
CA GLY A 89 3.84 0.55 -15.25
C GLY A 89 3.11 1.03 -16.49
N GLY A 90 2.16 0.27 -17.02
CA GLY A 90 1.32 0.68 -18.15
C GLY A 90 0.49 1.91 -17.79
N ILE A 91 -0.14 1.89 -16.61
CA ILE A 91 -0.95 3.01 -16.12
C ILE A 91 -0.10 4.29 -15.93
N ARG A 92 1.08 4.17 -15.30
CA ARG A 92 1.96 5.33 -15.05
C ARG A 92 2.51 5.98 -16.31
N LEU A 93 2.57 5.29 -17.43
CA LEU A 93 2.99 5.89 -18.71
C LEU A 93 2.09 7.02 -19.18
N TYR A 94 0.86 7.11 -18.69
CA TYR A 94 -0.01 8.27 -18.94
C TYR A 94 0.50 9.56 -18.28
N SER A 95 1.47 9.44 -17.36
CA SER A 95 2.18 10.55 -16.73
C SER A 95 3.68 10.21 -16.66
N PRO A 96 4.46 10.45 -17.72
CA PRO A 96 5.87 10.09 -17.78
C PRO A 96 6.72 10.56 -16.59
N PRO A 97 6.55 11.79 -16.05
CA PRO A 97 7.29 12.20 -14.84
C PRO A 97 6.97 11.31 -13.62
N VAL A 98 5.70 10.96 -13.41
CA VAL A 98 5.31 10.04 -12.32
C VAL A 98 5.89 8.66 -12.53
N ALA A 99 5.92 8.17 -13.78
CA ALA A 99 6.51 6.87 -14.11
C ALA A 99 8.01 6.83 -13.81
N GLU A 100 8.74 7.90 -14.11
CA GLU A 100 10.19 8.03 -13.87
C GLU A 100 10.50 8.08 -12.37
N ASP A 101 9.86 9.00 -11.65
CA ASP A 101 10.15 9.24 -10.23
C ASP A 101 9.75 8.04 -9.37
N MET A 102 8.54 7.52 -9.54
CA MET A 102 8.08 6.34 -8.80
C MET A 102 8.87 5.08 -9.17
N GLY A 103 9.27 4.96 -10.43
CA GLY A 103 10.15 3.88 -10.88
C GLY A 103 11.52 3.91 -10.19
N SER A 104 12.10 5.09 -10.04
CA SER A 104 13.38 5.29 -9.37
C SER A 104 13.32 4.98 -7.88
N VAL A 105 12.26 5.41 -7.20
CA VAL A 105 12.01 5.09 -5.78
C VAL A 105 11.83 3.59 -5.59
N ASN A 106 11.00 2.96 -6.41
CA ASN A 106 10.75 1.51 -6.36
C ASN A 106 12.04 0.69 -6.58
N ASP A 107 12.83 1.04 -7.59
CA ASP A 107 14.10 0.37 -7.89
C ASP A 107 15.09 0.48 -6.71
N PHE A 108 15.21 1.67 -6.12
CA PHE A 108 16.05 1.86 -4.94
C PHE A 108 15.58 1.00 -3.76
N LEU A 109 14.30 1.07 -3.40
CA LEU A 109 13.76 0.39 -2.23
C LEU A 109 13.83 -1.13 -2.36
N ARG A 110 13.59 -1.67 -3.55
CA ARG A 110 13.60 -3.12 -3.79
C ARG A 110 15.00 -3.71 -3.95
N HIS A 111 15.92 -2.97 -4.56
CA HIS A 111 17.17 -3.58 -5.06
C HIS A 111 18.44 -2.93 -4.52
N LYS A 112 18.35 -1.69 -3.97
CA LYS A 112 19.54 -0.90 -3.59
C LYS A 112 19.52 -0.42 -2.14
N SER A 113 18.41 -0.61 -1.43
CA SER A 113 18.24 -0.15 -0.05
C SER A 113 19.02 -0.95 1.00
N GLY A 114 19.58 -2.11 0.62
CA GLY A 114 20.24 -3.03 1.53
C GLY A 114 19.31 -3.90 2.37
N LEU A 115 18.00 -3.84 2.14
CA LEU A 115 17.04 -4.74 2.77
C LEU A 115 17.19 -6.17 2.21
N ASP A 116 16.99 -7.16 3.07
CA ASP A 116 16.89 -8.56 2.66
C ASP A 116 15.76 -8.72 1.63
N PRO A 117 16.02 -9.27 0.42
CA PRO A 117 15.01 -9.45 -0.62
C PRO A 117 13.76 -10.20 -0.13
N ARG A 118 13.91 -11.14 0.78
CA ARG A 118 12.80 -11.86 1.42
C ARG A 118 11.89 -10.91 2.22
N LEU A 119 12.48 -9.98 2.97
CA LEU A 119 11.74 -9.00 3.77
C LEU A 119 11.13 -7.89 2.90
N VAL A 120 11.76 -7.57 1.78
CA VAL A 120 11.18 -6.69 0.74
C VAL A 120 9.86 -7.29 0.24
N GLU A 121 9.87 -8.55 -0.20
CA GLU A 121 8.66 -9.20 -0.69
C GLU A 121 7.60 -9.34 0.42
N LEU A 122 8.01 -9.59 1.68
CA LEU A 122 7.08 -9.61 2.82
C LEU A 122 6.36 -8.27 3.01
N ALA A 123 7.08 -7.16 3.01
CA ALA A 123 6.49 -5.82 3.15
C ALA A 123 5.50 -5.51 1.99
N ILE A 124 5.84 -5.94 0.78
CA ILE A 124 4.97 -5.83 -0.40
C ILE A 124 3.69 -6.66 -0.22
N LEU A 125 3.80 -7.91 0.21
CA LEU A 125 2.66 -8.79 0.44
C LEU A 125 1.74 -8.28 1.55
N VAL A 126 2.30 -7.75 2.64
CA VAL A 126 1.51 -7.11 3.70
C VAL A 126 0.72 -5.93 3.13
N THR A 127 1.37 -5.07 2.36
CA THR A 127 0.70 -3.92 1.73
C THR A 127 -0.40 -4.37 0.76
N ALA A 128 -0.12 -5.37 -0.07
CA ALA A 128 -1.10 -5.92 -1.00
C ALA A 128 -2.34 -6.49 -0.28
N ARG A 129 -2.13 -7.19 0.87
CA ARG A 129 -3.22 -7.75 1.67
C ARG A 129 -4.04 -6.68 2.38
N GLU A 130 -3.39 -5.69 2.98
CA GLU A 130 -4.10 -4.63 3.70
C GLU A 130 -4.85 -3.67 2.76
N SER A 131 -4.47 -3.64 1.48
CA SER A 131 -5.17 -2.90 0.40
C SER A 131 -6.11 -3.78 -0.44
N ASP A 132 -6.24 -5.07 -0.13
CA ASP A 132 -6.97 -6.08 -0.89
C ASP A 132 -6.65 -6.02 -2.42
N CYS A 133 -5.38 -5.79 -2.76
CA CYS A 133 -4.91 -5.69 -4.13
C CYS A 133 -4.45 -7.04 -4.67
N GLU A 134 -5.36 -7.76 -5.34
CA GLU A 134 -5.12 -9.09 -5.90
C GLU A 134 -3.99 -9.11 -6.93
N TYR A 135 -3.88 -8.05 -7.75
CA TYR A 135 -2.84 -7.95 -8.78
C TYR A 135 -1.43 -7.96 -8.16
N VAL A 136 -1.19 -7.11 -7.16
CA VAL A 136 0.13 -7.04 -6.48
C VAL A 136 0.41 -8.34 -5.75
N TRP A 137 -0.58 -8.88 -5.04
CA TRP A 137 -0.43 -10.16 -4.35
C TRP A 137 -0.02 -11.28 -5.30
N THR A 138 -0.76 -11.47 -6.39
CA THR A 138 -0.53 -12.55 -7.37
C THR A 138 0.84 -12.43 -8.02
N ALA A 139 1.31 -11.21 -8.27
CA ALA A 139 2.65 -10.97 -8.82
C ALA A 139 3.78 -11.26 -7.81
N HIS A 140 3.55 -11.03 -6.51
CA HIS A 140 4.62 -11.03 -5.49
C HIS A 140 4.65 -12.29 -4.60
N GLU A 141 3.56 -13.04 -4.42
CA GLU A 141 3.58 -14.29 -3.63
C GLU A 141 4.62 -15.29 -4.16
N PRO A 142 4.68 -15.60 -5.47
CA PRO A 142 5.71 -16.50 -5.99
C PRO A 142 7.14 -15.97 -5.81
N GLN A 143 7.32 -14.64 -5.89
CA GLN A 143 8.63 -14.01 -5.68
C GLN A 143 9.06 -14.11 -4.21
N GLY A 144 8.15 -13.88 -3.27
CA GLY A 144 8.40 -14.03 -1.84
C GLY A 144 8.80 -15.46 -1.47
N LEU A 145 8.06 -16.45 -1.96
CA LEU A 145 8.40 -17.87 -1.76
C LEU A 145 9.77 -18.21 -2.35
N LYS A 146 10.07 -17.73 -3.57
CA LYS A 146 11.37 -17.90 -4.21
C LYS A 146 12.50 -17.21 -3.44
N ALA A 147 12.25 -16.07 -2.81
CA ALA A 147 13.19 -15.36 -1.96
C ALA A 147 13.38 -16.03 -0.59
N GLY A 148 12.64 -17.08 -0.28
CA GLY A 148 12.76 -17.85 0.96
C GLY A 148 11.77 -17.47 2.05
N LEU A 149 10.66 -16.78 1.74
CA LEU A 149 9.57 -16.61 2.71
C LEU A 149 8.97 -17.97 3.06
N PRO A 150 8.86 -18.32 4.36
CA PRO A 150 8.15 -19.51 4.77
C PRO A 150 6.67 -19.45 4.37
N GLN A 151 6.09 -20.56 3.92
CA GLN A 151 4.67 -20.65 3.59
C GLN A 151 3.78 -20.21 4.77
N GLY A 152 4.15 -20.54 6.01
CA GLY A 152 3.44 -20.11 7.22
C GLY A 152 3.39 -18.59 7.39
N THR A 153 4.47 -17.88 7.02
CA THR A 153 4.52 -16.40 7.02
C THR A 153 3.60 -15.84 5.94
N VAL A 154 3.65 -16.38 4.71
CA VAL A 154 2.75 -15.99 3.62
C VAL A 154 1.28 -16.22 4.02
N ASP A 155 0.96 -17.36 4.61
CA ASP A 155 -0.38 -17.70 5.08
C ASP A 155 -0.85 -16.79 6.22
N ALA A 156 0.05 -16.38 7.11
CA ALA A 156 -0.26 -15.43 8.18
C ALA A 156 -0.68 -14.08 7.62
N VAL A 157 -0.01 -13.60 6.58
CA VAL A 157 -0.42 -12.38 5.86
C VAL A 157 -1.71 -12.61 5.09
N LYS A 158 -1.77 -13.62 4.22
CA LYS A 158 -2.89 -13.93 3.32
C LYS A 158 -4.23 -14.01 4.05
N TYR A 159 -4.24 -14.68 5.18
CA TYR A 159 -5.45 -14.96 5.96
C TYR A 159 -5.56 -14.13 7.23
N ARG A 160 -4.78 -13.04 7.35
CA ARG A 160 -4.75 -12.13 8.51
C ARG A 160 -4.64 -12.87 9.85
N LYS A 161 -3.85 -13.95 9.90
CA LYS A 161 -3.60 -14.73 11.12
C LYS A 161 -2.72 -13.95 12.11
N PRO A 162 -2.72 -14.30 13.40
CA PRO A 162 -1.77 -13.77 14.38
C PRO A 162 -0.31 -13.99 13.95
N THR A 163 0.57 -13.09 14.36
CA THR A 163 2.02 -13.15 14.08
C THR A 163 2.81 -13.98 15.09
N SER A 164 2.15 -14.44 16.16
CA SER A 164 2.77 -15.28 17.18
C SER A 164 3.34 -16.58 16.58
N GLY A 165 4.60 -16.86 16.92
CA GLY A 165 5.32 -18.03 16.42
C GLY A 165 6.01 -17.86 15.06
N LEU A 166 5.89 -16.69 14.41
CA LEU A 166 6.69 -16.33 13.24
C LEU A 166 8.09 -15.89 13.66
N ALA A 167 9.02 -15.86 12.71
CA ALA A 167 10.32 -15.24 12.91
C ALA A 167 10.14 -13.75 13.29
N GLU A 168 10.95 -13.27 14.24
CA GLU A 168 10.80 -11.95 14.85
C GLU A 168 10.72 -10.80 13.83
N LYS A 169 11.62 -10.81 12.83
CA LYS A 169 11.62 -9.82 11.75
C LYS A 169 10.37 -9.90 10.87
N ASP A 170 9.82 -11.09 10.67
CA ASP A 170 8.61 -11.29 9.88
C ASP A 170 7.40 -10.75 10.65
N ALA A 171 7.28 -11.11 11.93
CA ALA A 171 6.21 -10.66 12.79
C ALA A 171 6.13 -9.12 12.85
N VAL A 172 7.27 -8.46 13.09
CA VAL A 172 7.28 -7.00 13.23
C VAL A 172 6.98 -6.27 11.92
N ILE A 173 7.38 -6.79 10.75
CA ILE A 173 7.00 -6.19 9.45
C ILE A 173 5.49 -6.32 9.21
N ILE A 174 4.92 -7.48 9.55
CA ILE A 174 3.47 -7.70 9.41
C ILE A 174 2.70 -6.76 10.33
N ASP A 175 3.08 -6.67 11.61
CA ASP A 175 2.42 -5.82 12.58
C ASP A 175 2.55 -4.34 12.22
N LEU A 176 3.75 -3.89 11.78
CA LEU A 176 4.00 -2.55 11.29
C LEU A 176 3.09 -2.17 10.11
N GLY A 177 3.01 -3.05 9.11
CA GLY A 177 2.16 -2.82 7.93
C GLY A 177 0.66 -2.77 8.28
N ARG A 178 0.19 -3.70 9.13
CA ARG A 178 -1.19 -3.73 9.62
C ARG A 178 -1.56 -2.48 10.42
N GLU A 179 -0.64 -1.99 11.25
CA GLU A 179 -0.91 -0.80 12.05
C GLU A 179 -0.88 0.46 11.20
N VAL A 180 0.13 0.65 10.35
CA VAL A 180 0.24 1.88 9.54
C VAL A 180 -0.86 1.98 8.49
N LEU A 181 -1.24 0.88 7.85
CA LEU A 181 -2.26 0.88 6.80
C LEU A 181 -3.69 0.76 7.36
N GLY A 182 -3.88 -0.07 8.39
CA GLY A 182 -5.21 -0.33 8.92
C GLY A 182 -5.63 0.61 10.06
N LYS A 183 -4.67 1.00 10.95
CA LYS A 183 -4.94 1.90 12.07
C LYS A 183 -4.50 3.34 11.81
N HIS A 184 -3.75 3.59 10.73
CA HIS A 184 -3.12 4.88 10.40
C HIS A 184 -2.19 5.43 11.50
N HIS A 185 -1.70 4.56 12.35
CA HIS A 185 -0.81 4.85 13.47
C HIS A 185 -0.07 3.59 13.87
N VAL A 186 1.21 3.74 14.23
CA VAL A 186 2.05 2.65 14.72
C VAL A 186 2.21 2.80 16.23
N SER A 187 1.95 1.72 16.97
CA SER A 187 2.12 1.70 18.43
C SER A 187 3.59 1.89 18.82
N PRO A 188 3.87 2.51 19.99
CA PRO A 188 5.23 2.71 20.46
C PRO A 188 6.04 1.41 20.55
N ASP A 189 5.41 0.31 20.93
CA ASP A 189 6.07 -0.99 21.09
C ASP A 189 6.51 -1.56 19.73
N VAL A 190 5.63 -1.55 18.72
CA VAL A 190 5.96 -1.99 17.35
C VAL A 190 7.01 -1.08 16.73
N ALA A 191 6.92 0.24 16.93
CA ALA A 191 7.90 1.19 16.42
C ALA A 191 9.29 0.97 17.03
N ALA A 192 9.37 0.83 18.36
CA ALA A 192 10.62 0.57 19.07
C ALA A 192 11.22 -0.79 18.66
N HIS A 193 10.40 -1.84 18.56
CA HIS A 193 10.83 -3.16 18.14
C HIS A 193 11.39 -3.14 16.71
N ALA A 194 10.67 -2.53 15.76
CA ALA A 194 11.14 -2.40 14.40
C ALA A 194 12.44 -1.59 14.30
N GLN A 195 12.56 -0.49 15.07
CA GLN A 195 13.81 0.29 15.12
C GLN A 195 14.99 -0.50 15.68
N ASN A 196 14.77 -1.33 16.69
CA ASN A 196 15.82 -2.19 17.25
C ASN A 196 16.31 -3.23 16.25
N LEU A 197 15.42 -3.84 15.48
CA LEU A 197 15.74 -4.91 14.52
C LEU A 197 16.38 -4.41 13.22
N PHE A 198 15.97 -3.24 12.73
CA PHE A 198 16.36 -2.72 11.42
C PHE A 198 17.22 -1.46 11.48
N GLY A 199 17.35 -0.84 12.64
CA GLY A 199 17.95 0.48 12.79
C GLY A 199 17.06 1.58 12.15
N LYS A 200 17.46 2.84 12.32
CA LYS A 200 16.66 3.99 11.82
C LYS A 200 16.52 3.97 10.31
N GLN A 201 17.62 3.74 9.58
CA GLN A 201 17.61 3.73 8.12
C GLN A 201 16.80 2.56 7.56
N GLY A 202 16.99 1.35 8.11
CA GLY A 202 16.23 0.16 7.68
C GLY A 202 14.73 0.32 7.92
N LEU A 203 14.33 0.87 9.07
CA LEU A 203 12.93 1.17 9.37
C LEU A 203 12.35 2.21 8.38
N VAL A 204 13.08 3.30 8.09
CA VAL A 204 12.63 4.29 7.09
C VAL A 204 12.47 3.63 5.72
N ASN A 205 13.42 2.78 5.30
CA ASN A 205 13.32 2.09 4.01
C ASN A 205 12.11 1.13 3.96
N ILE A 206 11.83 0.38 5.03
CA ILE A 206 10.66 -0.51 5.12
C ILE A 206 9.36 0.29 5.04
N VAL A 207 9.23 1.37 5.81
CA VAL A 207 8.02 2.20 5.80
C VAL A 207 7.84 2.90 4.45
N SER A 208 8.94 3.36 3.84
CA SER A 208 8.92 3.94 2.49
C SER A 208 8.49 2.92 1.43
N LEU A 209 8.93 1.66 1.55
CA LEU A 209 8.52 0.58 0.66
C LEU A 209 7.03 0.26 0.80
N ILE A 210 6.51 0.22 2.04
CA ILE A 210 5.06 0.08 2.31
C ILE A 210 4.30 1.25 1.66
N GLY A 211 4.79 2.49 1.80
CA GLY A 211 4.18 3.68 1.20
C GLY A 211 4.20 3.68 -0.33
N ASP A 212 5.29 3.26 -0.96
CA ASP A 212 5.40 3.11 -2.42
C ASP A 212 4.41 2.08 -2.96
N TYR A 213 4.30 0.93 -2.26
CA TYR A 213 3.32 -0.09 -2.64
C TYR A 213 1.88 0.29 -2.28
N ALA A 214 1.64 1.07 -1.23
CA ALA A 214 0.32 1.63 -0.95
C ALA A 214 -0.14 2.57 -2.09
N SER A 215 0.76 3.44 -2.58
CA SER A 215 0.50 4.26 -3.78
C SER A 215 0.22 3.39 -5.01
N THR A 216 0.99 2.31 -5.19
CA THR A 216 0.81 1.36 -6.29
C THR A 216 -0.53 0.64 -6.22
N THR A 217 -0.94 0.15 -5.03
CA THR A 217 -2.23 -0.54 -4.85
C THR A 217 -3.41 0.40 -5.04
N ILE A 218 -3.31 1.65 -4.57
CA ILE A 218 -4.33 2.69 -4.82
C ILE A 218 -4.50 2.92 -6.32
N LEU A 219 -3.40 3.06 -7.06
CA LEU A 219 -3.42 3.25 -8.51
C LEU A 219 -4.12 2.07 -9.20
N LEU A 220 -3.72 0.84 -8.88
CA LEU A 220 -4.28 -0.37 -9.49
C LEU A 220 -5.76 -0.55 -9.16
N ASN A 221 -6.16 -0.34 -7.92
CA ASN A 221 -7.55 -0.45 -7.50
C ASN A 221 -8.43 0.65 -8.12
N ALA A 222 -7.91 1.89 -8.26
CA ALA A 222 -8.65 2.99 -8.89
C ALA A 222 -8.97 2.72 -10.37
N PHE A 223 -8.04 2.08 -11.08
CA PHE A 223 -8.23 1.71 -12.49
C PHE A 223 -8.74 0.28 -12.70
N ASP A 224 -9.15 -0.40 -11.62
CA ASP A 224 -9.69 -1.78 -11.66
C ASP A 224 -8.77 -2.74 -12.42
N GLN A 225 -7.52 -2.80 -11.98
CA GLN A 225 -6.52 -3.65 -12.60
C GLN A 225 -6.75 -5.12 -12.24
N HIS A 226 -7.10 -5.91 -13.22
CA HIS A 226 -7.21 -7.36 -13.12
C HIS A 226 -5.86 -8.07 -13.32
N VAL A 227 -5.73 -9.26 -12.78
CA VAL A 227 -4.62 -10.17 -13.10
C VAL A 227 -4.72 -10.59 -14.57
N ARG A 228 -3.61 -11.03 -15.15
CA ARG A 228 -3.60 -11.48 -16.55
C ARG A 228 -4.50 -12.69 -16.71
N PRO A 229 -5.15 -12.86 -17.88
CA PRO A 229 -6.01 -14.04 -18.12
C PRO A 229 -5.29 -15.39 -17.96
N ALA A 230 -3.97 -15.41 -18.15
CA ALA A 230 -3.15 -16.61 -17.97
C ALA A 230 -2.81 -16.91 -16.50
N ASP A 231 -2.93 -15.92 -15.61
CA ASP A 231 -2.56 -16.04 -14.21
C ASP A 231 -3.78 -16.41 -13.36
N LYS A 232 -3.56 -17.31 -12.42
CA LYS A 232 -4.59 -17.63 -11.43
C LYS A 232 -4.51 -16.62 -10.29
N PRO A 233 -5.62 -15.94 -9.95
CA PRO A 233 -5.67 -15.10 -8.75
C PRO A 233 -5.31 -15.88 -7.49
N LEU A 234 -4.41 -15.32 -6.66
CA LEU A 234 -3.88 -16.02 -5.48
C LEU A 234 -4.41 -15.43 -4.17
N LEU A 235 -4.94 -14.19 -4.16
CA LEU A 235 -5.46 -13.55 -2.97
C LEU A 235 -6.97 -13.78 -2.85
N PRO A 236 -7.47 -14.38 -1.75
CA PRO A 236 -8.91 -14.41 -1.50
C PRO A 236 -9.37 -12.99 -1.11
N ILE A 237 -10.14 -12.36 -1.99
CA ILE A 237 -10.78 -11.07 -1.73
C ILE A 237 -12.09 -11.34 -0.98
N PRO A 238 -12.46 -10.49 0.03
CA PRO A 238 -13.70 -10.63 0.81
C PRO A 238 -14.96 -10.55 -0.03
#